data_54859f53974cf2add0ad44989a4928a3
#
_entry.id   54859f53974cf2add0ad44989a4928a3
#
_cell.length_a   1.000
_cell.length_b   1.000
_cell.length_c   1.000
_cell.angle_alpha   90.00
_cell.angle_beta   90.00
_cell.angle_gamma   90.00
#
_symmetry.space_group_name_H-M   'P 1'
#
loop_
_entity.id
_entity.type
_entity.pdbx_description
1 polymer ?
#
loop_
_entity_poly.entity_id
_entity_poly.type
_entity_poly.pdbx_seq_one_letter_code
_entity_poly.pdbx_strand_id
1 'polypeptide(L)'
;MSKYLVIPLAGYGKRFVNEGYKTLKPFLKINQNNNMIDSIIKKFPKNIKKIFIVRKDTEKKYIKLIEKYENSEIFYIKPHNLGPLYSINLIKEELKKINNIFLSYCDIHWSKKNFQIKEIKNNYVYCFKGWHPFTADNNNYAFCKTKKNKIYRIKEKESFTKNWQKEPLSIGLFFFKNGEEMVNSIEKVINNNLKINNEYFPSLAFNFIKVKKVKFVDYFCHIGKPDYFEIFKKWNYYASIKKIFKKKIKNLNIADEIIIPAAGLGKRFLDENINIPKYLCRVGRKKKRMIEVIYEYLPNKKHPYLITLNKKLNYLDGKFRVVNLKSATKGQADTVTKVLNKIPKDKSIFINSCDTFSIFSLNLYKHLKIKSDILVFASQNTETDSFTNEGTWIKSKNHKIQDIFIKTKKKNNTLRLTGNFYFKNKDIFMKCYRKAYKKENEILIDNLVKEAIKMNFKVYSIIDNVYVNMGTPKLLKEFNFWENYFNAK
;
A
#
# COMPACT_ATOMS: atom_id res chain seq x y z
N MET A 1 -30.64 -16.01 17.96
CA MET A 1 -29.49 -16.46 18.78
C MET A 1 -28.39 -15.40 18.76
N SER A 2 -27.86 -15.07 19.93
CA SER A 2 -26.75 -14.11 20.07
C SER A 2 -25.51 -14.58 19.31
N LYS A 3 -24.73 -13.62 18.76
CA LYS A 3 -23.44 -13.88 18.13
C LYS A 3 -22.36 -13.14 18.90
N TYR A 4 -21.20 -13.72 18.96
CA TYR A 4 -20.06 -13.22 19.74
C TYR A 4 -18.87 -12.94 18.82
N LEU A 5 -18.10 -11.91 19.15
CA LEU A 5 -16.83 -11.58 18.51
C LEU A 5 -15.75 -11.60 19.57
N VAL A 6 -14.90 -12.62 19.54
CA VAL A 6 -13.77 -12.79 20.46
C VAL A 6 -12.52 -12.23 19.80
N ILE A 7 -11.83 -11.31 20.48
CA ILE A 7 -10.60 -10.69 20.00
C ILE A 7 -9.50 -10.83 21.07
N PRO A 8 -8.51 -11.70 20.89
CA PRO A 8 -7.37 -11.80 21.78
C PRO A 8 -6.44 -10.60 21.60
N LEU A 9 -6.27 -9.80 22.64
CA LEU A 9 -5.42 -8.60 22.69
C LEU A 9 -4.22 -8.75 23.62
N ALA A 10 -3.94 -9.95 24.08
CA ALA A 10 -2.89 -10.24 25.06
C ALA A 10 -1.45 -10.22 24.51
N GLY A 11 -1.26 -9.99 23.22
CA GLY A 11 0.08 -9.91 22.61
C GLY A 11 0.83 -8.63 22.98
N TYR A 12 2.14 -8.73 23.18
CA TYR A 12 3.01 -7.58 23.52
C TYR A 12 3.27 -6.63 22.34
N GLY A 13 3.01 -7.04 21.11
CA GLY A 13 3.29 -6.22 19.93
C GLY A 13 4.78 -5.93 19.70
N LYS A 14 5.68 -6.84 20.12
CA LYS A 14 7.15 -6.64 20.14
C LYS A 14 7.72 -6.04 18.85
N ARG A 15 7.21 -6.42 17.67
CA ARG A 15 7.66 -5.88 16.37
C ARG A 15 7.49 -4.37 16.27
N PHE A 16 6.35 -3.85 16.77
CA PHE A 16 6.07 -2.41 16.76
C PHE A 16 6.89 -1.68 17.84
N VAL A 17 7.04 -2.29 19.03
CA VAL A 17 7.87 -1.72 20.12
C VAL A 17 9.32 -1.57 19.66
N ASN A 18 9.88 -2.59 18.99
CA ASN A 18 11.25 -2.57 18.47
C ASN A 18 11.49 -1.49 17.41
N GLU A 19 10.44 -1.10 16.68
CA GLU A 19 10.45 0.02 15.70
C GLU A 19 10.07 1.37 16.34
N GLY A 20 10.06 1.45 17.68
CA GLY A 20 9.84 2.69 18.42
C GLY A 20 8.39 3.14 18.59
N TYR A 21 7.41 2.30 18.27
CA TYR A 21 6.01 2.63 18.52
C TYR A 21 5.68 2.56 20.02
N LYS A 22 5.22 3.68 20.58
CA LYS A 22 4.84 3.81 22.00
C LYS A 22 3.41 3.36 22.31
N THR A 23 2.59 3.18 21.28
CA THR A 23 1.17 2.80 21.41
C THR A 23 1.03 1.30 21.21
N LEU A 24 0.22 0.63 22.05
CA LEU A 24 -0.08 -0.79 21.87
C LEU A 24 -0.69 -1.05 20.48
N LYS A 25 -0.27 -2.13 19.81
CA LYS A 25 -0.62 -2.49 18.45
C LYS A 25 -2.11 -2.32 18.10
N PRO A 26 -3.10 -2.84 18.87
CA PRO A 26 -4.52 -2.70 18.53
C PRO A 26 -5.02 -1.25 18.45
N PHE A 27 -4.35 -0.33 19.13
CA PHE A 27 -4.74 1.09 19.22
C PHE A 27 -3.91 2.01 18.32
N LEU A 28 -3.04 1.45 17.46
CA LEU A 28 -2.34 2.22 16.44
C LEU A 28 -3.34 2.83 15.46
N LYS A 29 -3.23 4.13 15.22
CA LYS A 29 -4.15 4.87 14.34
C LYS A 29 -3.89 4.54 12.87
N ILE A 30 -4.90 3.99 12.22
CA ILE A 30 -4.93 3.79 10.76
C ILE A 30 -5.22 5.12 10.04
N ASN A 31 -6.08 5.94 10.64
CA ASN A 31 -6.42 7.30 10.21
C ASN A 31 -6.86 8.13 11.42
N GLN A 32 -7.29 9.38 11.21
CA GLN A 32 -7.70 10.29 12.28
C GLN A 32 -8.81 9.70 13.18
N ASN A 33 -9.73 8.91 12.61
CA ASN A 33 -10.96 8.46 13.28
C ASN A 33 -10.96 6.98 13.69
N ASN A 34 -9.95 6.19 13.29
CA ASN A 34 -9.95 4.74 13.49
C ASN A 34 -8.59 4.23 13.91
N ASN A 35 -8.61 3.42 14.96
CA ASN A 35 -7.49 2.56 15.34
C ASN A 35 -7.53 1.23 14.55
N MET A 36 -6.51 0.41 14.68
CA MET A 36 -6.43 -0.90 14.06
C MET A 36 -7.63 -1.80 14.45
N ILE A 37 -7.97 -1.86 15.74
CA ILE A 37 -9.10 -2.65 16.25
C ILE A 37 -10.46 -2.13 15.79
N ASP A 38 -10.65 -0.81 15.63
CA ASP A 38 -11.88 -0.22 15.11
C ASP A 38 -12.22 -0.76 13.71
N SER A 39 -11.19 -1.00 12.89
CA SER A 39 -11.37 -1.51 11.54
C SER A 39 -11.96 -2.92 11.50
N ILE A 40 -11.73 -3.71 12.55
CA ILE A 40 -12.30 -5.05 12.74
C ILE A 40 -13.73 -4.92 13.25
N ILE A 41 -13.92 -4.21 14.36
CA ILE A 41 -15.23 -4.09 15.01
C ILE A 41 -16.28 -3.54 14.06
N LYS A 42 -15.94 -2.54 13.25
CA LYS A 42 -16.84 -1.94 12.24
C LYS A 42 -17.26 -2.88 11.10
N LYS A 43 -16.65 -4.05 10.97
CA LYS A 43 -17.08 -5.08 10.01
C LYS A 43 -18.30 -5.86 10.51
N PHE A 44 -18.52 -5.87 11.81
CA PHE A 44 -19.61 -6.58 12.46
C PHE A 44 -20.79 -5.64 12.79
N PRO A 45 -22.02 -6.19 12.98
CA PRO A 45 -23.16 -5.41 13.44
C PRO A 45 -22.91 -4.80 14.82
N LYS A 46 -23.49 -3.63 15.11
CA LYS A 46 -23.30 -2.95 16.40
C LYS A 46 -23.76 -3.80 17.59
N ASN A 47 -24.79 -4.59 17.43
CA ASN A 47 -25.38 -5.45 18.46
C ASN A 47 -24.64 -6.77 18.71
N ILE A 48 -23.52 -7.07 17.99
CA ILE A 48 -22.73 -8.25 18.32
C ILE A 48 -22.10 -8.09 19.71
N LYS A 49 -22.13 -9.15 20.51
CA LYS A 49 -21.44 -9.18 21.81
C LYS A 49 -19.94 -9.35 21.58
N LYS A 50 -19.13 -8.49 22.17
CA LYS A 50 -17.67 -8.45 22.00
C LYS A 50 -16.98 -8.97 23.26
N ILE A 51 -16.06 -9.89 23.10
CA ILE A 51 -15.22 -10.43 24.17
C ILE A 51 -13.77 -10.07 23.85
N PHE A 52 -13.17 -9.30 24.74
CA PHE A 52 -11.77 -8.93 24.66
C PHE A 52 -10.95 -9.67 25.70
N ILE A 53 -9.88 -10.31 25.28
CA ILE A 53 -8.96 -11.01 26.16
C ILE A 53 -7.69 -10.17 26.28
N VAL A 54 -7.45 -9.60 27.46
CA VAL A 54 -6.35 -8.68 27.71
C VAL A 54 -5.45 -9.19 28.84
N ARG A 55 -4.19 -8.78 28.87
CA ARG A 55 -3.31 -9.07 30.00
C ARG A 55 -3.67 -8.22 31.21
N LYS A 56 -3.47 -8.76 32.42
CA LYS A 56 -3.66 -8.03 33.68
C LYS A 56 -2.76 -6.79 33.81
N ASP A 57 -1.59 -6.80 33.16
CA ASP A 57 -0.63 -5.69 33.14
C ASP A 57 -0.90 -4.65 32.01
N THR A 58 -2.04 -4.74 31.31
CA THR A 58 -2.40 -3.76 30.30
C THR A 58 -2.71 -2.42 30.94
N GLU A 59 -2.09 -1.34 30.45
CA GLU A 59 -2.26 0.02 30.96
C GLU A 59 -3.74 0.45 30.97
N LYS A 60 -4.20 1.08 32.06
CA LYS A 60 -5.60 1.54 32.25
C LYS A 60 -6.13 2.39 31.10
N LYS A 61 -5.28 3.21 30.46
CA LYS A 61 -5.69 4.03 29.29
C LYS A 61 -6.23 3.19 28.13
N TYR A 62 -5.67 1.99 27.90
CA TYR A 62 -6.12 1.09 26.83
C TYR A 62 -7.38 0.33 27.21
N ILE A 63 -7.53 -0.02 28.48
CA ILE A 63 -8.76 -0.62 29.03
C ILE A 63 -9.93 0.35 28.81
N LYS A 64 -9.78 1.63 29.19
CA LYS A 64 -10.79 2.68 28.96
C LYS A 64 -11.17 2.84 27.48
N LEU A 65 -10.27 2.54 26.53
CA LEU A 65 -10.60 2.55 25.11
C LEU A 65 -11.44 1.35 24.69
N ILE A 66 -11.22 0.17 25.34
CA ILE A 66 -12.01 -1.04 25.08
C ILE A 66 -13.43 -0.90 25.67
N GLU A 67 -13.55 -0.35 26.87
CA GLU A 67 -14.82 -0.13 27.57
C GLU A 67 -15.80 0.77 26.80
N LYS A 68 -15.29 1.60 25.86
CA LYS A 68 -16.13 2.44 24.98
C LYS A 68 -16.91 1.65 23.94
N TYR A 69 -16.56 0.38 23.67
CA TYR A 69 -17.31 -0.42 22.73
C TYR A 69 -18.56 -0.99 23.39
N GLU A 70 -19.72 -0.63 22.83
CA GLU A 70 -21.02 -1.15 23.27
C GLU A 70 -21.05 -2.69 23.24
N ASN A 71 -21.77 -3.32 24.19
CA ASN A 71 -21.89 -4.77 24.32
C ASN A 71 -20.53 -5.48 24.38
N SER A 72 -19.60 -4.95 25.16
CA SER A 72 -18.27 -5.53 25.34
C SER A 72 -18.08 -6.09 26.74
N GLU A 73 -17.32 -7.17 26.82
CA GLU A 73 -16.86 -7.83 28.03
C GLU A 73 -15.35 -8.02 27.96
N ILE A 74 -14.65 -7.82 29.08
CA ILE A 74 -13.19 -7.88 29.15
C ILE A 74 -12.77 -8.99 30.11
N PHE A 75 -12.00 -9.94 29.60
CA PHE A 75 -11.37 -10.99 30.40
C PHE A 75 -9.89 -10.70 30.60
N TYR A 76 -9.48 -10.66 31.85
CA TYR A 76 -8.10 -10.40 32.24
C TYR A 76 -7.35 -11.72 32.47
N ILE A 77 -6.27 -11.91 31.74
CA ILE A 77 -5.43 -13.11 31.83
C ILE A 77 -4.02 -12.79 32.34
N LYS A 78 -3.34 -13.81 32.93
CA LYS A 78 -1.92 -13.67 33.27
C LYS A 78 -1.08 -13.47 32.00
N PRO A 79 -0.07 -12.59 32.02
CA PRO A 79 0.86 -12.41 30.90
C PRO A 79 1.54 -13.73 30.52
N HIS A 80 1.66 -13.98 29.19
CA HIS A 80 2.36 -15.14 28.63
C HIS A 80 2.84 -14.86 27.19
N ASN A 81 3.71 -15.75 26.67
CA ASN A 81 4.22 -15.70 25.28
C ASN A 81 3.81 -16.93 24.46
N LEU A 82 2.75 -17.62 24.84
CA LEU A 82 2.32 -18.90 24.23
C LEU A 82 1.36 -18.74 23.06
N GLY A 83 1.17 -17.52 22.57
CA GLY A 83 0.37 -17.23 21.38
C GLY A 83 -1.14 -17.07 21.65
N PRO A 84 -1.90 -16.67 20.59
CA PRO A 84 -3.29 -16.27 20.74
C PRO A 84 -4.23 -17.40 21.15
N LEU A 85 -3.98 -18.65 20.74
CA LEU A 85 -4.83 -19.78 21.13
C LEU A 85 -4.75 -20.05 22.62
N TYR A 86 -3.57 -19.90 23.23
CA TYR A 86 -3.42 -20.08 24.67
C TYR A 86 -4.16 -18.99 25.46
N SER A 87 -4.15 -17.75 24.98
CA SER A 87 -4.97 -16.68 25.59
C SER A 87 -6.46 -17.05 25.60
N ILE A 88 -6.96 -17.62 24.49
CA ILE A 88 -8.36 -18.05 24.36
C ILE A 88 -8.66 -19.21 25.32
N ASN A 89 -7.73 -20.16 25.47
CA ASN A 89 -7.90 -21.30 26.37
C ASN A 89 -8.03 -20.88 27.85
N LEU A 90 -7.41 -19.77 28.25
CA LEU A 90 -7.51 -19.28 29.64
C LEU A 90 -8.90 -18.79 30.05
N ILE A 91 -9.82 -18.60 29.09
CA ILE A 91 -11.23 -18.25 29.31
C ILE A 91 -12.18 -19.35 28.78
N LYS A 92 -11.71 -20.57 28.71
CA LYS A 92 -12.42 -21.69 28.09
C LYS A 92 -13.80 -21.96 28.71
N GLU A 93 -13.94 -21.85 30.04
CA GLU A 93 -15.20 -22.13 30.74
C GLU A 93 -16.31 -21.13 30.35
N GLU A 94 -15.93 -19.88 30.06
CA GLU A 94 -16.90 -18.89 29.54
C GLU A 94 -17.25 -19.14 28.08
N LEU A 95 -16.28 -19.59 27.28
CA LEU A 95 -16.51 -19.92 25.87
C LEU A 95 -17.37 -21.14 25.66
N LYS A 96 -17.34 -22.14 26.55
CA LYS A 96 -18.24 -23.31 26.51
C LYS A 96 -19.71 -22.93 26.64
N LYS A 97 -20.04 -21.84 27.34
CA LYS A 97 -21.41 -21.39 27.58
C LYS A 97 -22.06 -20.68 26.38
N ILE A 98 -21.30 -20.35 25.35
CA ILE A 98 -21.74 -19.52 24.23
C ILE A 98 -21.60 -20.22 22.88
N ASN A 99 -22.42 -19.79 21.92
CA ASN A 99 -22.43 -20.31 20.55
C ASN A 99 -22.31 -19.17 19.51
N ASN A 100 -22.09 -19.53 18.24
CA ASN A 100 -21.94 -18.59 17.12
C ASN A 100 -20.81 -17.58 17.35
N ILE A 101 -19.62 -18.08 17.57
CA ILE A 101 -18.43 -17.33 17.96
C ILE A 101 -17.59 -16.99 16.72
N PHE A 102 -17.44 -15.71 16.45
CA PHE A 102 -16.38 -15.19 15.58
C PHE A 102 -15.12 -14.99 16.43
N LEU A 103 -14.01 -15.52 15.98
CA LEU A 103 -12.70 -15.27 16.53
C LEU A 103 -11.89 -14.50 15.49
N SER A 104 -11.38 -13.33 15.84
CA SER A 104 -10.65 -12.46 14.93
C SER A 104 -9.35 -11.94 15.52
N TYR A 105 -8.28 -11.93 14.72
CA TYR A 105 -7.11 -11.12 15.05
C TYR A 105 -7.42 -9.63 14.93
N CYS A 106 -6.68 -8.78 15.65
CA CYS A 106 -6.89 -7.32 15.62
C CYS A 106 -6.15 -6.62 14.48
N ASP A 107 -5.26 -7.30 13.77
CA ASP A 107 -4.31 -6.76 12.79
C ASP A 107 -4.57 -7.23 11.35
N ILE A 108 -5.81 -7.59 11.06
CA ILE A 108 -6.26 -8.02 9.75
C ILE A 108 -7.27 -7.03 9.16
N HIS A 109 -7.29 -6.93 7.85
CA HIS A 109 -8.28 -6.13 7.15
C HIS A 109 -8.73 -6.86 5.87
N TRP A 110 -10.05 -6.86 5.58
CA TRP A 110 -10.60 -7.57 4.41
C TRP A 110 -11.75 -6.80 3.77
N SER A 111 -12.13 -7.14 2.54
CA SER A 111 -13.31 -6.57 1.91
C SER A 111 -14.59 -7.04 2.60
N LYS A 112 -15.59 -6.14 2.68
CA LYS A 112 -16.90 -6.43 3.33
C LYS A 112 -17.89 -7.10 2.37
N LYS A 113 -17.72 -6.96 1.05
CA LYS A 113 -18.73 -7.31 0.03
C LYS A 113 -19.27 -8.74 0.16
N ASN A 114 -18.39 -9.70 0.43
CA ASN A 114 -18.79 -11.13 0.59
C ASN A 114 -18.80 -11.58 2.06
N PHE A 115 -18.74 -10.64 3.00
CA PHE A 115 -18.80 -10.93 4.41
C PHE A 115 -20.25 -10.88 4.89
N GLN A 116 -20.90 -12.03 4.94
CA GLN A 116 -22.27 -12.19 5.45
C GLN A 116 -22.25 -12.90 6.80
N ILE A 117 -22.93 -12.29 7.78
CA ILE A 117 -23.08 -12.84 9.15
C ILE A 117 -24.39 -13.62 9.29
N LYS A 118 -25.32 -13.47 8.35
CA LYS A 118 -26.62 -14.17 8.38
C LYS A 118 -26.43 -15.66 8.05
N GLU A 119 -27.16 -16.52 8.76
CA GLU A 119 -27.30 -17.96 8.53
C GLU A 119 -25.99 -18.75 8.34
N ILE A 120 -25.15 -18.75 9.36
CA ILE A 120 -23.92 -19.54 9.35
C ILE A 120 -24.20 -20.94 9.95
N LYS A 121 -24.23 -21.96 9.09
CA LYS A 121 -24.62 -23.34 9.48
C LYS A 121 -23.46 -24.24 9.91
N ASN A 122 -22.22 -23.90 9.57
CA ASN A 122 -21.02 -24.73 9.81
C ASN A 122 -19.92 -23.90 10.47
N ASN A 123 -18.84 -24.57 10.94
CA ASN A 123 -17.61 -23.92 11.29
C ASN A 123 -16.86 -23.45 10.05
N TYR A 124 -16.29 -22.23 10.07
CA TYR A 124 -15.61 -21.63 8.92
C TYR A 124 -14.26 -21.07 9.28
N VAL A 125 -13.30 -21.31 8.38
CA VAL A 125 -12.07 -20.51 8.28
C VAL A 125 -12.28 -19.53 7.13
N TYR A 126 -12.18 -18.24 7.39
CA TYR A 126 -12.22 -17.23 6.34
C TYR A 126 -10.86 -17.17 5.66
N CYS A 127 -10.88 -17.26 4.33
CA CYS A 127 -9.69 -17.40 3.52
C CYS A 127 -9.64 -16.36 2.41
N PHE A 128 -8.42 -16.04 2.02
CA PHE A 128 -8.10 -15.34 0.78
C PHE A 128 -7.35 -16.29 -0.16
N LYS A 129 -7.49 -16.08 -1.46
CA LYS A 129 -6.74 -16.80 -2.48
C LYS A 129 -6.30 -15.81 -3.55
N GLY A 130 -5.03 -15.81 -3.85
CA GLY A 130 -4.47 -14.91 -4.85
C GLY A 130 -3.25 -14.15 -4.34
N TRP A 131 -2.81 -13.23 -5.18
CA TRP A 131 -1.69 -12.36 -4.89
C TRP A 131 -2.15 -11.13 -4.10
N HIS A 132 -1.39 -10.74 -3.09
CA HIS A 132 -1.46 -9.41 -2.49
C HIS A 132 -0.05 -8.94 -2.12
N PRO A 133 0.20 -7.63 -1.89
CA PRO A 133 1.54 -7.09 -1.69
C PRO A 133 2.36 -7.79 -0.60
N PHE A 134 1.70 -8.24 0.47
CA PHE A 134 2.35 -8.84 1.63
C PHE A 134 2.56 -10.35 1.54
N THR A 135 1.98 -11.04 0.54
CA THR A 135 2.24 -12.46 0.24
C THR A 135 3.22 -12.65 -0.90
N ALA A 136 3.68 -11.59 -1.54
CA ALA A 136 4.54 -11.71 -2.70
C ALA A 136 5.83 -12.48 -2.40
N ASP A 137 6.40 -12.24 -1.22
CA ASP A 137 7.73 -12.70 -0.85
C ASP A 137 7.76 -13.67 0.35
N ASN A 138 6.59 -14.07 0.88
CA ASN A 138 6.55 -14.99 2.02
C ASN A 138 5.24 -15.79 2.11
N ASN A 139 5.33 -16.95 2.74
CA ASN A 139 4.22 -17.87 2.98
C ASN A 139 3.87 -18.01 4.48
N ASN A 140 4.21 -17.04 5.32
CA ASN A 140 4.04 -17.06 6.79
C ASN A 140 2.57 -16.91 7.23
N TYR A 141 1.67 -17.72 6.67
CA TYR A 141 0.25 -17.76 6.98
C TYR A 141 -0.21 -19.20 7.24
N ALA A 142 -1.41 -19.37 7.75
CA ALA A 142 -2.05 -20.67 7.79
C ALA A 142 -2.68 -20.99 6.41
N PHE A 143 -2.43 -22.18 5.88
CA PHE A 143 -2.97 -22.64 4.60
C PHE A 143 -3.93 -23.82 4.80
N CYS A 144 -5.03 -23.83 4.04
CA CYS A 144 -6.05 -24.85 4.11
C CYS A 144 -5.99 -25.78 2.89
N LYS A 145 -5.79 -27.08 3.10
CA LYS A 145 -5.99 -28.09 2.06
C LYS A 145 -7.50 -28.37 1.94
N THR A 146 -8.07 -28.09 0.76
CA THR A 146 -9.52 -28.12 0.56
C THR A 146 -9.95 -28.93 -0.67
N LYS A 147 -11.18 -29.53 -0.61
CA LYS A 147 -11.91 -30.07 -1.76
C LYS A 147 -13.37 -29.63 -1.64
N LYS A 148 -13.94 -29.00 -2.68
CA LYS A 148 -15.30 -28.44 -2.68
C LYS A 148 -15.59 -27.58 -1.42
N ASN A 149 -14.65 -26.70 -1.04
CA ASN A 149 -14.69 -25.84 0.15
C ASN A 149 -14.65 -26.56 1.52
N LYS A 150 -14.64 -27.88 1.58
CA LYS A 150 -14.44 -28.65 2.81
C LYS A 150 -12.94 -28.68 3.13
N ILE A 151 -12.57 -28.41 4.39
CA ILE A 151 -11.18 -28.42 4.85
C ILE A 151 -10.81 -29.84 5.28
N TYR A 152 -9.68 -30.34 4.80
CA TYR A 152 -9.10 -31.62 5.21
C TYR A 152 -7.98 -31.43 6.21
N ARG A 153 -7.12 -30.44 5.99
CA ARG A 153 -5.97 -30.16 6.84
C ARG A 153 -5.62 -28.68 6.78
N ILE A 154 -5.10 -28.16 7.89
CA ILE A 154 -4.50 -26.83 7.98
C ILE A 154 -3.06 -26.98 8.44
N LYS A 155 -2.15 -26.27 7.77
CA LYS A 155 -0.77 -26.06 8.19
C LYS A 155 -0.61 -24.59 8.58
N GLU A 156 0.06 -24.33 9.68
CA GLU A 156 0.38 -22.97 10.14
C GLU A 156 1.80 -22.62 9.73
N LYS A 157 1.98 -21.45 9.11
CA LYS A 157 3.25 -20.93 8.57
C LYS A 157 3.93 -21.85 7.56
N GLU A 158 3.17 -22.69 6.89
CA GLU A 158 3.64 -23.63 5.90
C GLU A 158 2.58 -23.87 4.83
N SER A 159 2.93 -23.73 3.55
CA SER A 159 2.06 -24.05 2.42
C SER A 159 2.11 -25.53 2.06
N PHE A 160 1.12 -26.02 1.34
CA PHE A 160 1.10 -27.40 0.81
C PHE A 160 1.89 -27.55 -0.48
N THR A 161 2.04 -26.45 -1.24
CA THR A 161 2.77 -26.43 -2.52
C THR A 161 3.70 -25.21 -2.59
N LYS A 162 4.62 -25.22 -3.56
CA LYS A 162 5.47 -24.05 -3.85
C LYS A 162 4.66 -22.86 -4.36
N ASN A 163 3.47 -23.08 -4.89
CA ASN A 163 2.59 -22.04 -5.42
C ASN A 163 1.51 -21.64 -4.40
N TRP A 164 1.92 -21.19 -3.22
CA TRP A 164 1.04 -20.88 -2.09
C TRP A 164 0.00 -19.79 -2.41
N GLN A 165 0.23 -18.91 -3.36
CA GLN A 165 -0.72 -17.88 -3.77
C GLN A 165 -1.99 -18.47 -4.40
N LYS A 166 -1.94 -19.71 -4.88
CA LYS A 166 -3.09 -20.46 -5.37
C LYS A 166 -3.80 -21.27 -4.28
N GLU A 167 -3.27 -21.30 -3.06
CA GLU A 167 -3.86 -22.01 -1.94
C GLU A 167 -4.79 -21.12 -1.12
N PRO A 168 -5.85 -21.67 -0.48
CA PRO A 168 -6.65 -20.92 0.49
C PRO A 168 -5.82 -20.56 1.72
N LEU A 169 -5.53 -19.28 1.88
CA LEU A 169 -4.77 -18.69 2.98
C LEU A 169 -5.76 -18.16 4.02
N SER A 170 -5.64 -18.59 5.29
CA SER A 170 -6.45 -18.06 6.38
C SER A 170 -6.13 -16.59 6.62
N ILE A 171 -7.18 -15.77 6.69
CA ILE A 171 -7.01 -14.34 6.99
C ILE A 171 -6.92 -14.04 8.49
N GLY A 172 -7.00 -15.05 9.38
CA GLY A 172 -7.06 -14.85 10.83
C GLY A 172 -8.46 -14.50 11.36
N LEU A 173 -9.49 -14.80 10.59
CA LEU A 173 -10.89 -14.74 11.01
C LEU A 173 -11.47 -16.15 10.94
N PHE A 174 -12.10 -16.56 12.03
CA PHE A 174 -12.67 -17.89 12.21
C PHE A 174 -14.12 -17.77 12.71
N PHE A 175 -14.94 -18.77 12.40
CA PHE A 175 -16.26 -18.91 12.98
C PHE A 175 -16.46 -20.29 13.52
N PHE A 176 -16.83 -20.39 14.79
CA PHE A 176 -17.21 -21.61 15.50
C PHE A 176 -18.69 -21.56 15.81
N LYS A 177 -19.40 -22.61 15.41
CA LYS A 177 -20.84 -22.70 15.64
C LYS A 177 -21.16 -22.97 17.10
N ASN A 178 -20.36 -23.80 17.76
CA ASN A 178 -20.54 -24.26 19.12
C ASN A 178 -19.30 -23.99 19.97
N GLY A 179 -19.46 -23.44 21.16
CA GLY A 179 -18.35 -23.08 22.05
C GLY A 179 -17.68 -24.28 22.67
N GLU A 180 -18.43 -25.33 23.03
CA GLU A 180 -17.88 -26.56 23.57
C GLU A 180 -17.01 -27.28 22.53
N GLU A 181 -17.49 -27.43 21.27
CA GLU A 181 -16.68 -27.98 20.18
C GLU A 181 -15.40 -27.16 19.96
N MET A 182 -15.52 -25.81 20.02
CA MET A 182 -14.38 -24.91 19.92
C MET A 182 -13.36 -25.21 21.02
N VAL A 183 -13.79 -25.24 22.29
CA VAL A 183 -12.89 -25.46 23.43
C VAL A 183 -12.26 -26.85 23.36
N ASN A 184 -13.03 -27.90 23.09
CA ASN A 184 -12.51 -29.26 22.94
C ASN A 184 -11.44 -29.35 21.84
N SER A 185 -11.62 -28.61 20.74
CA SER A 185 -10.61 -28.54 19.67
C SER A 185 -9.35 -27.78 20.07
N ILE A 186 -9.48 -26.72 20.89
CA ILE A 186 -8.36 -25.94 21.43
C ILE A 186 -7.55 -26.80 22.41
N GLU A 187 -8.21 -27.49 23.33
CA GLU A 187 -7.56 -28.37 24.30
C GLU A 187 -6.76 -29.48 23.61
N LYS A 188 -7.27 -30.06 22.51
CA LYS A 188 -6.50 -31.02 21.70
C LYS A 188 -5.21 -30.44 21.13
N VAL A 189 -5.22 -29.18 20.66
CA VAL A 189 -3.99 -28.51 20.17
C VAL A 189 -2.98 -28.35 21.31
N ILE A 190 -3.43 -27.94 22.49
CA ILE A 190 -2.57 -27.69 23.65
C ILE A 190 -2.03 -28.99 24.23
N ASN A 191 -2.90 -29.99 24.45
CA ASN A 191 -2.51 -31.26 25.05
C ASN A 191 -1.55 -32.05 24.14
N ASN A 192 -1.69 -31.94 22.83
CA ASN A 192 -0.75 -32.53 21.87
C ASN A 192 0.48 -31.63 21.61
N ASN A 193 0.64 -30.52 22.34
CA ASN A 193 1.74 -29.57 22.25
C ASN A 193 2.05 -29.07 20.81
N LEU A 194 1.01 -28.82 20.02
CA LEU A 194 1.14 -28.41 18.63
C LEU A 194 1.49 -26.91 18.51
N LYS A 195 2.74 -26.58 18.80
CA LYS A 195 3.30 -25.22 18.72
C LYS A 195 4.03 -24.99 17.39
N ILE A 196 3.94 -23.77 16.89
CA ILE A 196 4.76 -23.27 15.79
C ILE A 196 5.51 -22.04 16.31
N ASN A 197 6.84 -22.09 16.31
CA ASN A 197 7.69 -21.03 16.88
C ASN A 197 7.32 -20.70 18.35
N ASN A 198 7.10 -21.73 19.15
CA ASN A 198 6.70 -21.64 20.57
C ASN A 198 5.33 -21.00 20.84
N GLU A 199 4.47 -20.85 19.83
CA GLU A 199 3.13 -20.28 19.97
C GLU A 199 2.05 -21.26 19.49
N TYR A 200 0.88 -21.22 20.14
CA TYR A 200 -0.33 -21.93 19.72
C TYR A 200 -1.21 -21.03 18.86
N PHE A 201 -1.67 -21.53 17.71
CA PHE A 201 -2.46 -20.79 16.73
C PHE A 201 -3.88 -21.33 16.59
N PRO A 202 -4.92 -20.46 16.54
CA PRO A 202 -6.34 -20.86 16.38
C PRO A 202 -6.64 -21.67 15.12
N SER A 203 -5.87 -21.46 14.04
CA SER A 203 -6.00 -22.22 12.80
C SER A 203 -5.86 -23.74 13.01
N LEU A 204 -4.95 -24.14 13.90
CA LEU A 204 -4.67 -25.57 14.18
C LEU A 204 -5.83 -26.28 14.88
N ALA A 205 -6.67 -25.56 15.66
CA ALA A 205 -7.86 -26.12 16.29
C ALA A 205 -8.83 -26.70 15.25
N PHE A 206 -8.90 -26.12 14.07
CA PHE A 206 -9.73 -26.62 12.98
C PHE A 206 -9.33 -28.01 12.48
N ASN A 207 -8.12 -28.50 12.75
CA ASN A 207 -7.75 -29.88 12.42
C ASN A 207 -8.55 -30.89 13.24
N PHE A 208 -9.06 -30.52 14.41
CA PHE A 208 -9.82 -31.36 15.33
C PHE A 208 -11.35 -31.18 15.25
N ILE A 209 -11.84 -30.28 14.38
CA ILE A 209 -13.26 -30.06 14.13
C ILE A 209 -13.72 -30.99 13.00
N LYS A 210 -14.85 -31.70 13.23
CA LYS A 210 -15.37 -32.68 12.27
C LYS A 210 -15.90 -32.00 10.99
N VAL A 211 -16.78 -31.00 11.12
CA VAL A 211 -17.38 -30.30 9.99
C VAL A 211 -16.87 -28.87 9.90
N LYS A 212 -16.03 -28.62 8.92
CA LYS A 212 -15.33 -27.35 8.70
C LYS A 212 -15.21 -27.00 7.23
N LYS A 213 -15.41 -25.74 6.89
CA LYS A 213 -15.36 -25.23 5.52
C LYS A 213 -14.56 -23.96 5.42
N VAL A 214 -14.10 -23.62 4.22
CA VAL A 214 -13.56 -22.29 3.90
C VAL A 214 -14.66 -21.37 3.42
N LYS A 215 -14.55 -20.08 3.75
CA LYS A 215 -15.34 -18.99 3.17
C LYS A 215 -14.38 -17.93 2.65
N PHE A 216 -14.50 -17.56 1.38
CA PHE A 216 -13.55 -16.66 0.75
C PHE A 216 -13.96 -15.20 0.92
N VAL A 217 -12.94 -14.34 1.08
CA VAL A 217 -13.05 -12.89 0.94
C VAL A 217 -12.38 -12.46 -0.37
N ASP A 218 -12.86 -11.34 -0.95
CA ASP A 218 -12.33 -10.88 -2.24
C ASP A 218 -10.94 -10.25 -2.09
N TYR A 219 -10.72 -9.54 -1.00
CA TYR A 219 -9.47 -8.86 -0.69
C TYR A 219 -9.13 -8.95 0.78
N PHE A 220 -7.85 -9.07 1.05
CA PHE A 220 -7.31 -9.18 2.40
C PHE A 220 -5.97 -8.43 2.49
N CYS A 221 -5.69 -7.85 3.64
CA CYS A 221 -4.35 -7.44 4.02
C CYS A 221 -4.10 -7.63 5.52
N HIS A 222 -2.88 -8.03 5.84
CA HIS A 222 -2.37 -8.19 7.19
C HIS A 222 -1.55 -6.93 7.54
N ILE A 223 -1.92 -6.26 8.63
CA ILE A 223 -1.29 -5.00 9.08
C ILE A 223 -0.55 -5.18 10.41
N GLY A 224 -0.15 -6.40 10.71
CA GLY A 224 0.50 -6.80 11.96
C GLY A 224 2.03 -6.65 11.99
N LYS A 225 2.62 -6.06 10.93
CA LYS A 225 4.02 -5.64 10.89
C LYS A 225 4.10 -4.13 10.64
N PRO A 226 5.11 -3.43 11.19
CA PRO A 226 5.27 -1.99 11.01
C PRO A 226 5.26 -1.53 9.55
N ASP A 227 6.05 -2.16 8.69
CA ASP A 227 6.12 -1.88 7.26
C ASP A 227 4.76 -2.06 6.55
N TYR A 228 4.06 -3.18 6.81
CA TYR A 228 2.73 -3.44 6.24
C TYR A 228 1.68 -2.44 6.73
N PHE A 229 1.80 -2.03 7.99
CA PHE A 229 0.93 -1.03 8.59
C PHE A 229 1.11 0.34 7.93
N GLU A 230 2.35 0.80 7.72
CA GLU A 230 2.63 2.07 7.05
C GLU A 230 2.20 2.05 5.57
N ILE A 231 2.44 0.95 4.85
CA ILE A 231 1.93 0.76 3.49
C ILE A 231 0.40 0.86 3.46
N PHE A 232 -0.28 0.19 4.38
CA PHE A 232 -1.74 0.26 4.47
C PHE A 232 -2.25 1.67 4.77
N LYS A 233 -1.61 2.39 5.69
CA LYS A 233 -1.93 3.79 6.01
C LYS A 233 -1.81 4.69 4.78
N LYS A 234 -0.72 4.58 4.03
CA LYS A 234 -0.49 5.33 2.79
C LYS A 234 -1.65 5.11 1.81
N TRP A 235 -1.98 3.87 1.54
CA TRP A 235 -3.04 3.55 0.58
C TRP A 235 -4.44 3.90 1.08
N ASN A 236 -4.69 3.77 2.38
CA ASN A 236 -5.94 4.22 2.99
C ASN A 236 -6.09 5.75 2.90
N TYR A 237 -5.02 6.49 3.14
CA TYR A 237 -4.98 7.94 2.96
C TYR A 237 -5.19 8.33 1.49
N TYR A 238 -4.47 7.68 0.56
CA TYR A 238 -4.68 7.87 -0.88
C TYR A 238 -6.16 7.68 -1.26
N ALA A 239 -6.79 6.60 -0.82
CA ALA A 239 -8.19 6.32 -1.11
C ALA A 239 -9.14 7.40 -0.60
N SER A 240 -8.83 8.03 0.54
CA SER A 240 -9.64 9.09 1.15
C SER A 240 -9.55 10.42 0.39
N ILE A 241 -8.36 10.77 -0.14
CA ILE A 241 -8.11 12.12 -0.69
C ILE A 241 -8.10 12.18 -2.22
N LYS A 242 -7.92 11.05 -2.93
CA LYS A 242 -7.74 11.02 -4.40
C LYS A 242 -8.84 11.75 -5.19
N LYS A 243 -10.10 11.62 -4.78
CA LYS A 243 -11.23 12.29 -5.46
C LYS A 243 -11.16 13.82 -5.29
N ILE A 244 -10.87 14.27 -4.07
CA ILE A 244 -10.77 15.70 -3.74
C ILE A 244 -9.59 16.31 -4.50
N PHE A 245 -8.43 15.66 -4.48
CA PHE A 245 -7.25 16.13 -5.20
C PHE A 245 -7.51 16.22 -6.71
N LYS A 246 -8.06 15.18 -7.33
CA LYS A 246 -8.40 15.19 -8.77
C LYS A 246 -9.35 16.33 -9.16
N LYS A 247 -10.29 16.71 -8.29
CA LYS A 247 -11.16 17.87 -8.52
C LYS A 247 -10.38 19.18 -8.43
N LYS A 248 -9.54 19.33 -7.40
CA LYS A 248 -8.80 20.59 -7.14
C LYS A 248 -7.66 20.83 -8.15
N ILE A 249 -6.93 19.79 -8.55
CA ILE A 249 -5.77 19.91 -9.44
C ILE A 249 -6.17 20.42 -10.83
N LYS A 250 -7.39 20.14 -11.30
CA LYS A 250 -7.88 20.57 -12.63
C LYS A 250 -7.77 22.07 -12.85
N ASN A 251 -7.92 22.86 -11.80
CA ASN A 251 -7.90 24.32 -11.86
C ASN A 251 -6.52 24.92 -11.50
N LEU A 252 -5.51 24.07 -11.25
CA LEU A 252 -4.17 24.55 -10.91
C LEU A 252 -3.43 24.99 -12.19
N ASN A 253 -2.88 26.19 -12.19
CA ASN A 253 -1.88 26.59 -13.17
C ASN A 253 -0.51 26.04 -12.76
N ILE A 254 -0.23 24.77 -13.08
CA ILE A 254 1.01 24.10 -12.70
C ILE A 254 2.19 24.67 -13.50
N ALA A 255 2.05 24.85 -14.80
CA ALA A 255 3.04 25.46 -15.70
C ALA A 255 2.36 25.91 -17.00
N ASP A 256 3.11 26.63 -17.87
CA ASP A 256 2.62 26.97 -19.20
C ASP A 256 2.49 25.74 -20.10
N GLU A 257 3.45 24.81 -20.00
CA GLU A 257 3.45 23.57 -20.76
C GLU A 257 3.70 22.34 -19.87
N ILE A 258 3.07 21.23 -20.20
CA ILE A 258 3.23 19.95 -19.52
C ILE A 258 3.82 18.95 -20.51
N ILE A 259 4.88 18.24 -20.10
CA ILE A 259 5.61 17.29 -20.94
C ILE A 259 5.70 15.93 -20.22
N ILE A 260 5.34 14.87 -20.95
CA ILE A 260 5.40 13.49 -20.44
C ILE A 260 6.37 12.71 -21.34
N PRO A 261 7.63 12.54 -20.93
CA PRO A 261 8.59 11.71 -21.66
C PRO A 261 8.26 10.22 -21.47
N ALA A 262 7.89 9.55 -22.57
CA ALA A 262 7.45 8.15 -22.60
C ALA A 262 8.19 7.31 -23.66
N ALA A 263 9.37 7.76 -24.11
CA ALA A 263 10.16 7.10 -25.15
C ALA A 263 11.15 6.03 -24.62
N GLY A 264 11.07 5.68 -23.37
CA GLY A 264 11.89 4.61 -22.79
C GLY A 264 11.46 3.21 -23.25
N LEU A 265 12.41 2.30 -23.42
CA LEU A 265 12.19 0.94 -23.94
C LEU A 265 11.40 0.03 -22.98
N GLY A 266 11.29 0.38 -21.71
CA GLY A 266 10.50 -0.40 -20.73
C GLY A 266 11.09 -1.78 -20.41
N LYS A 267 12.41 -1.95 -20.40
CA LYS A 267 13.12 -3.24 -20.22
C LYS A 267 12.52 -4.12 -19.12
N ARG A 268 12.25 -3.55 -17.92
CA ARG A 268 11.67 -4.29 -16.78
C ARG A 268 10.32 -4.95 -17.08
N PHE A 269 9.54 -4.41 -18.02
CA PHE A 269 8.28 -5.00 -18.46
C PHE A 269 8.53 -6.09 -19.50
N LEU A 270 9.48 -5.86 -20.41
CA LEU A 270 9.90 -6.87 -21.41
C LEU A 270 10.47 -8.12 -20.75
N ASP A 271 11.28 -7.95 -19.69
CA ASP A 271 11.88 -9.05 -18.91
C ASP A 271 10.80 -9.97 -18.26
N GLU A 272 9.59 -9.45 -18.02
CA GLU A 272 8.42 -10.21 -17.55
C GLU A 272 7.43 -10.56 -18.69
N ASN A 273 7.88 -10.56 -19.94
CA ASN A 273 7.08 -10.87 -21.14
C ASN A 273 5.88 -9.92 -21.36
N ILE A 274 5.95 -8.68 -20.87
CA ILE A 274 4.95 -7.65 -21.14
C ILE A 274 5.39 -6.80 -22.32
N ASN A 275 4.98 -7.18 -23.53
CA ASN A 275 5.42 -6.61 -24.81
C ASN A 275 4.70 -5.30 -25.23
N ILE A 276 3.90 -4.71 -24.36
CA ILE A 276 3.25 -3.41 -24.61
C ILE A 276 4.01 -2.30 -23.89
N PRO A 277 4.08 -1.09 -24.45
CA PRO A 277 4.69 0.04 -23.76
C PRO A 277 4.08 0.24 -22.37
N LYS A 278 4.92 0.43 -21.33
CA LYS A 278 4.47 0.47 -19.93
C LYS A 278 3.31 1.45 -19.69
N TYR A 279 3.36 2.64 -20.30
CA TYR A 279 2.33 3.67 -20.14
C TYR A 279 0.96 3.27 -20.74
N LEU A 280 0.90 2.23 -21.58
CA LEU A 280 -0.33 1.65 -22.14
C LEU A 280 -0.87 0.47 -21.32
N CYS A 281 -0.11 -0.05 -20.34
CA CYS A 281 -0.57 -1.13 -19.46
C CYS A 281 -1.89 -0.76 -18.80
N ARG A 282 -2.79 -1.75 -18.67
CA ARG A 282 -4.11 -1.54 -18.06
C ARG A 282 -3.99 -1.50 -16.55
N VAL A 283 -4.65 -0.52 -15.94
CA VAL A 283 -4.57 -0.26 -14.50
C VAL A 283 -5.96 -0.01 -13.88
N GLY A 284 -6.09 -0.40 -12.63
CA GLY A 284 -7.29 -0.21 -11.84
C GLY A 284 -8.49 -1.04 -12.29
N ARG A 285 -9.59 -0.94 -11.56
CA ARG A 285 -10.84 -1.68 -11.83
C ARG A 285 -11.44 -1.35 -13.21
N LYS A 286 -11.34 -0.09 -13.63
CA LYS A 286 -11.87 0.38 -14.92
C LYS A 286 -10.98 0.03 -16.12
N LYS A 287 -9.88 -0.70 -15.90
CA LYS A 287 -8.90 -1.09 -16.93
C LYS A 287 -8.46 0.07 -17.83
N LYS A 288 -8.33 1.28 -17.26
CA LYS A 288 -7.77 2.43 -17.97
C LYS A 288 -6.30 2.18 -18.29
N ARG A 289 -5.76 2.85 -19.30
CA ARG A 289 -4.32 2.84 -19.53
C ARG A 289 -3.60 3.63 -18.44
N MET A 290 -2.39 3.25 -18.10
CA MET A 290 -1.58 3.93 -17.07
C MET A 290 -1.49 5.43 -17.33
N ILE A 291 -1.23 5.84 -18.59
CA ILE A 291 -1.15 7.25 -18.96
C ILE A 291 -2.48 8.00 -18.76
N GLU A 292 -3.62 7.34 -18.95
CA GLU A 292 -4.93 7.95 -18.71
C GLU A 292 -5.17 8.15 -17.20
N VAL A 293 -4.67 7.24 -16.37
CA VAL A 293 -4.72 7.40 -14.90
C VAL A 293 -3.81 8.56 -14.47
N ILE A 294 -2.61 8.67 -15.01
CA ILE A 294 -1.69 9.78 -14.74
C ILE A 294 -2.32 11.12 -15.14
N TYR A 295 -2.95 11.18 -16.31
CA TYR A 295 -3.64 12.39 -16.77
C TYR A 295 -4.72 12.89 -15.79
N GLU A 296 -5.37 12.00 -15.04
CA GLU A 296 -6.37 12.39 -14.03
C GLU A 296 -5.76 13.18 -12.85
N TYR A 297 -4.44 13.12 -12.67
CA TYR A 297 -3.68 13.84 -11.62
C TYR A 297 -2.95 15.08 -12.16
N LEU A 298 -3.25 15.47 -13.38
CA LEU A 298 -2.72 16.69 -14.02
C LEU A 298 -3.82 17.73 -14.24
N PRO A 299 -3.49 19.01 -14.38
CA PRO A 299 -4.45 20.05 -14.73
C PRO A 299 -5.06 19.82 -16.13
N ASN A 300 -6.37 20.00 -16.26
CA ASN A 300 -7.10 19.73 -17.52
C ASN A 300 -7.01 20.84 -18.57
N LYS A 301 -6.52 22.02 -18.20
CA LYS A 301 -6.58 23.21 -19.07
C LYS A 301 -5.65 23.18 -20.29
N LYS A 302 -4.72 22.23 -20.33
CA LYS A 302 -3.75 22.10 -21.42
C LYS A 302 -3.52 20.63 -21.77
N HIS A 303 -3.46 20.33 -23.05
CA HIS A 303 -3.12 19.00 -23.53
C HIS A 303 -1.61 18.77 -23.36
N PRO A 304 -1.16 17.85 -22.47
CA PRO A 304 0.26 17.56 -22.29
C PRO A 304 0.91 17.05 -23.58
N TYR A 305 2.16 17.37 -23.82
CA TYR A 305 2.97 16.65 -24.78
C TYR A 305 3.25 15.24 -24.27
N LEU A 306 2.91 14.22 -25.04
CA LEU A 306 3.28 12.83 -24.81
C LEU A 306 4.32 12.43 -25.86
N ILE A 307 5.57 12.27 -25.44
CA ILE A 307 6.67 11.95 -26.35
C ILE A 307 6.97 10.45 -26.27
N THR A 308 6.82 9.74 -27.37
CA THR A 308 6.87 8.26 -27.40
C THR A 308 7.55 7.72 -28.65
N LEU A 309 7.96 6.45 -28.60
CA LEU A 309 8.42 5.69 -29.76
C LEU A 309 7.27 4.97 -30.50
N ASN A 310 6.07 4.94 -29.93
CA ASN A 310 4.93 4.22 -30.51
C ASN A 310 4.17 5.07 -31.52
N LYS A 311 3.97 4.57 -32.74
CA LYS A 311 3.25 5.26 -33.83
C LYS A 311 1.73 5.09 -33.85
N LYS A 312 1.17 4.14 -33.05
CA LYS A 312 -0.27 3.80 -33.06
C LYS A 312 -1.01 4.36 -31.85
N LEU A 313 -1.12 5.70 -31.74
CA LEU A 313 -1.72 6.36 -30.56
C LEU A 313 -2.89 7.30 -30.88
N ASN A 314 -3.51 7.19 -32.07
CA ASN A 314 -4.62 8.05 -32.50
C ASN A 314 -5.79 8.07 -31.47
N TYR A 315 -5.97 7.00 -30.70
CA TYR A 315 -6.99 6.91 -29.65
C TYR A 315 -6.69 7.73 -28.38
N LEU A 316 -5.52 8.37 -28.30
CA LEU A 316 -5.16 9.34 -27.24
C LEU A 316 -5.36 10.79 -27.69
N ASP A 317 -5.69 10.99 -28.95
CA ASP A 317 -5.96 12.31 -29.54
C ASP A 317 -7.09 13.00 -28.74
N GLY A 318 -7.00 14.32 -28.62
CA GLY A 318 -7.89 15.11 -27.79
C GLY A 318 -7.50 15.21 -26.29
N LYS A 319 -6.67 14.32 -25.76
CA LYS A 319 -6.12 14.44 -24.41
C LYS A 319 -4.64 14.83 -24.37
N PHE A 320 -3.89 14.44 -25.40
CA PHE A 320 -2.44 14.64 -25.48
C PHE A 320 -2.06 15.21 -26.85
N ARG A 321 -1.01 16.02 -26.87
CA ARG A 321 -0.26 16.35 -28.08
C ARG A 321 0.81 15.29 -28.26
N VAL A 322 0.52 14.26 -29.06
CA VAL A 322 1.41 13.12 -29.24
C VAL A 322 2.57 13.47 -30.17
N VAL A 323 3.80 13.17 -29.75
CA VAL A 323 5.03 13.33 -30.52
C VAL A 323 5.72 11.98 -30.65
N ASN A 324 5.73 11.44 -31.88
CA ASN A 324 6.34 10.15 -32.16
C ASN A 324 7.80 10.34 -32.60
N LEU A 325 8.71 9.66 -31.92
CA LEU A 325 10.12 9.64 -32.24
C LEU A 325 10.46 8.42 -33.11
N LYS A 326 11.40 8.61 -34.04
CA LYS A 326 11.91 7.55 -34.91
C LYS A 326 12.86 6.59 -34.21
N SER A 327 13.60 7.06 -33.20
CA SER A 327 14.60 6.31 -32.45
C SER A 327 14.58 6.69 -30.96
N ALA A 328 15.19 5.82 -30.14
CA ALA A 328 15.41 6.08 -28.72
C ALA A 328 16.33 7.30 -28.52
N THR A 329 16.13 7.97 -27.40
CA THR A 329 16.90 9.15 -26.98
C THR A 329 17.96 8.75 -25.94
N LYS A 330 18.89 9.67 -25.64
CA LYS A 330 19.91 9.50 -24.60
C LYS A 330 19.35 9.59 -23.16
N GLY A 331 18.05 9.43 -22.96
CA GLY A 331 17.41 9.46 -21.65
C GLY A 331 16.25 10.44 -21.56
N GLN A 332 15.70 10.57 -20.35
CA GLN A 332 14.45 11.31 -20.12
C GLN A 332 14.58 12.80 -20.48
N ALA A 333 15.67 13.44 -20.11
CA ALA A 333 15.90 14.85 -20.40
C ALA A 333 16.09 15.10 -21.90
N ASP A 334 16.80 14.21 -22.61
CA ASP A 334 16.93 14.29 -24.07
C ASP A 334 15.58 14.10 -24.75
N THR A 335 14.72 13.21 -24.25
CA THR A 335 13.34 13.09 -24.76
C THR A 335 12.57 14.41 -24.65
N VAL A 336 12.68 15.13 -23.53
CA VAL A 336 12.01 16.43 -23.32
C VAL A 336 12.44 17.46 -24.39
N THR A 337 13.74 17.49 -24.76
CA THR A 337 14.24 18.46 -25.77
C THR A 337 13.53 18.38 -27.11
N LYS A 338 12.95 17.23 -27.48
CA LYS A 338 12.32 17.00 -28.82
C LYS A 338 11.06 17.86 -29.07
N VAL A 339 10.53 18.51 -28.03
CA VAL A 339 9.39 19.43 -28.16
C VAL A 339 9.72 20.87 -27.82
N LEU A 340 10.90 21.13 -27.25
CA LEU A 340 11.24 22.46 -26.73
C LEU A 340 11.35 23.53 -27.84
N ASN A 341 11.61 23.19 -29.09
CA ASN A 341 11.58 24.13 -30.22
C ASN A 341 10.18 24.73 -30.43
N LYS A 342 9.12 24.03 -30.02
CA LYS A 342 7.72 24.45 -30.10
C LYS A 342 7.29 25.31 -28.90
N ILE A 343 8.13 25.51 -27.93
CA ILE A 343 7.84 26.21 -26.68
C ILE A 343 8.68 27.50 -26.62
N PRO A 344 8.09 28.70 -26.41
CA PRO A 344 8.83 29.95 -26.22
C PRO A 344 9.80 29.88 -25.02
N LYS A 345 10.87 30.70 -25.06
CA LYS A 345 11.96 30.65 -24.08
C LYS A 345 11.51 30.98 -22.65
N ASP A 346 10.59 31.93 -22.51
CA ASP A 346 10.05 32.43 -21.25
C ASP A 346 9.03 31.49 -20.57
N LYS A 347 8.49 30.53 -21.32
CA LYS A 347 7.44 29.65 -20.83
C LYS A 347 7.95 28.62 -19.84
N SER A 348 7.20 28.48 -18.74
CA SER A 348 7.43 27.46 -17.72
C SER A 348 7.02 26.07 -18.20
N ILE A 349 7.76 25.05 -17.77
CA ILE A 349 7.49 23.66 -18.12
C ILE A 349 7.32 22.80 -16.85
N PHE A 350 6.35 21.91 -16.90
CA PHE A 350 6.17 20.86 -15.92
C PHE A 350 6.40 19.50 -16.59
N ILE A 351 7.28 18.70 -16.01
CA ILE A 351 7.63 17.39 -16.55
C ILE A 351 7.09 16.35 -15.57
N ASN A 352 6.31 15.40 -16.08
CA ASN A 352 5.78 14.27 -15.30
C ASN A 352 6.22 12.95 -15.91
N SER A 353 6.75 12.04 -15.12
CA SER A 353 7.04 10.68 -15.59
C SER A 353 5.77 9.96 -16.08
N CYS A 354 5.92 9.10 -17.09
CA CYS A 354 4.79 8.39 -17.71
C CYS A 354 4.25 7.22 -16.87
N ASP A 355 4.82 6.97 -15.70
CA ASP A 355 4.54 5.83 -14.82
C ASP A 355 4.35 6.20 -13.35
N THR A 356 4.35 7.50 -13.03
CA THR A 356 4.16 7.99 -11.68
C THR A 356 3.15 9.13 -11.59
N PHE A 357 2.53 9.28 -10.43
CA PHE A 357 1.79 10.49 -10.07
C PHE A 357 1.94 10.81 -8.59
N SER A 358 1.74 12.07 -8.24
CA SER A 358 1.85 12.59 -6.87
C SER A 358 0.58 13.30 -6.44
N ILE A 359 0.24 13.18 -5.16
CA ILE A 359 -0.73 14.02 -4.47
C ILE A 359 0.06 14.90 -3.49
N PHE A 360 -0.05 16.19 -3.62
CA PHE A 360 0.73 17.18 -2.89
C PHE A 360 -0.12 18.38 -2.44
N SER A 361 0.44 19.22 -1.57
CA SER A 361 -0.21 20.45 -1.15
C SER A 361 -0.20 21.49 -2.28
N LEU A 362 -1.39 21.80 -2.82
CA LEU A 362 -1.53 22.80 -3.90
C LEU A 362 -1.16 24.21 -3.45
N ASN A 363 -1.40 24.56 -2.17
CA ASN A 363 -1.02 25.85 -1.64
C ASN A 363 0.50 25.99 -1.48
N LEU A 364 1.15 24.94 -0.95
CA LEU A 364 2.61 24.90 -0.85
C LEU A 364 3.25 24.95 -2.24
N TYR A 365 2.68 24.24 -3.23
CA TYR A 365 3.15 24.33 -4.61
C TYR A 365 3.12 25.76 -5.14
N LYS A 366 1.99 26.45 -5.01
CA LYS A 366 1.87 27.86 -5.47
C LYS A 366 2.91 28.77 -4.81
N HIS A 367 3.11 28.61 -3.51
CA HIS A 367 4.09 29.41 -2.75
C HIS A 367 5.53 29.14 -3.20
N LEU A 368 5.93 27.87 -3.31
CA LEU A 368 7.29 27.49 -3.70
C LEU A 368 7.58 27.80 -5.17
N LYS A 369 6.59 27.65 -6.05
CA LYS A 369 6.71 27.97 -7.49
C LYS A 369 7.20 29.39 -7.73
N ILE A 370 6.70 30.37 -6.96
CA ILE A 370 7.12 31.79 -7.12
C ILE A 370 8.58 31.98 -6.73
N LYS A 371 9.07 31.25 -5.73
CA LYS A 371 10.42 31.40 -5.17
C LYS A 371 11.49 30.60 -5.91
N SER A 372 11.08 29.62 -6.72
CA SER A 372 12.00 28.65 -7.33
C SER A 372 12.27 28.93 -8.81
N ASP A 373 13.49 28.63 -9.23
CA ASP A 373 13.83 28.45 -10.63
C ASP A 373 13.49 27.02 -11.08
N ILE A 374 13.70 26.05 -10.17
CA ILE A 374 13.35 24.65 -10.34
C ILE A 374 12.66 24.15 -9.06
N LEU A 375 11.53 23.46 -9.22
CA LEU A 375 10.85 22.78 -8.14
C LEU A 375 10.80 21.29 -8.43
N VAL A 376 11.30 20.46 -7.53
CA VAL A 376 11.28 19.02 -7.65
C VAL A 376 10.32 18.40 -6.64
N PHE A 377 9.79 17.24 -6.98
CA PHE A 377 8.88 16.52 -6.10
C PHE A 377 9.61 15.35 -5.46
N ALA A 378 9.39 15.18 -4.16
CA ALA A 378 10.06 14.17 -3.37
C ALA A 378 9.12 13.49 -2.36
N SER A 379 9.41 12.27 -1.99
CA SER A 379 8.63 11.49 -1.03
C SER A 379 9.46 11.14 0.19
N GLN A 380 8.85 11.23 1.38
CA GLN A 380 9.40 10.68 2.62
C GLN A 380 9.22 9.15 2.71
N ASN A 381 8.12 8.63 2.16
CA ASN A 381 7.73 7.22 2.26
C ASN A 381 8.49 6.40 1.22
N THR A 382 9.58 5.80 1.64
CA THR A 382 10.42 4.92 0.82
C THR A 382 10.07 3.44 0.95
N GLU A 383 9.26 3.07 1.92
CA GLU A 383 9.01 1.68 2.30
C GLU A 383 8.18 0.87 1.30
N THR A 384 7.34 1.55 0.51
CA THR A 384 6.61 0.89 -0.60
C THR A 384 7.48 0.62 -1.82
N ASP A 385 8.62 1.32 -1.91
CA ASP A 385 9.60 1.15 -2.97
C ASP A 385 10.77 0.22 -2.56
N SER A 386 10.59 -0.61 -1.55
CA SER A 386 11.59 -1.56 -1.02
C SER A 386 12.15 -2.54 -2.06
N PHE A 387 11.67 -2.48 -3.28
CA PHE A 387 12.08 -3.35 -4.39
C PHE A 387 13.23 -2.79 -5.24
N THR A 388 13.62 -1.52 -5.03
CA THR A 388 14.84 -0.97 -5.63
C THR A 388 15.60 -0.23 -4.55
N ASN A 389 16.68 -0.84 -4.05
CA ASN A 389 17.61 -0.17 -3.12
C ASN A 389 18.28 1.06 -3.72
N GLU A 390 18.09 1.31 -5.02
CA GLU A 390 18.68 2.40 -5.77
C GLU A 390 17.63 3.40 -6.26
N GLY A 391 17.98 4.66 -6.15
CA GLY A 391 17.12 5.76 -6.58
C GLY A 391 17.87 7.09 -6.56
N THR A 392 17.18 8.16 -6.90
CA THR A 392 17.71 9.51 -6.72
C THR A 392 17.20 10.08 -5.42
N TRP A 393 18.12 10.55 -4.59
CA TRP A 393 17.86 11.06 -3.26
C TRP A 393 18.30 12.52 -3.16
N ILE A 394 17.56 13.32 -2.40
CA ILE A 394 17.90 14.73 -2.16
C ILE A 394 18.03 15.00 -0.67
N LYS A 395 18.97 15.87 -0.32
CA LYS A 395 19.07 16.49 0.99
C LYS A 395 18.49 17.89 0.89
N SER A 396 17.49 18.21 1.72
CA SER A 396 16.87 19.55 1.72
C SER A 396 16.72 20.09 3.12
N LYS A 397 16.80 21.43 3.25
CA LYS A 397 16.52 22.17 4.49
C LYS A 397 15.56 23.30 4.16
N ASN A 398 14.44 23.39 4.88
CA ASN A 398 13.37 24.37 4.62
C ASN A 398 12.96 24.39 3.14
N HIS A 399 12.71 23.22 2.56
CA HIS A 399 12.42 23.02 1.15
C HIS A 399 13.54 23.33 0.15
N LYS A 400 14.60 24.06 0.50
CA LYS A 400 15.74 24.33 -0.39
C LYS A 400 16.63 23.10 -0.49
N ILE A 401 16.93 22.66 -1.70
CA ILE A 401 17.80 21.52 -1.93
C ILE A 401 19.24 21.92 -1.71
N GLN A 402 19.95 21.11 -0.93
CA GLN A 402 21.37 21.28 -0.62
C GLN A 402 22.23 20.35 -1.48
N ASP A 403 21.75 19.12 -1.71
CA ASP A 403 22.48 18.10 -2.45
C ASP A 403 21.56 17.07 -3.10
N ILE A 404 22.07 16.35 -4.12
CA ILE A 404 21.38 15.31 -4.87
C ILE A 404 22.32 14.12 -5.13
N PHE A 405 21.81 12.91 -4.88
CA PHE A 405 22.51 11.63 -5.02
C PHE A 405 21.77 10.77 -6.04
N ILE A 406 22.33 10.65 -7.26
CA ILE A 406 21.68 10.01 -8.41
C ILE A 406 22.05 8.53 -8.46
N LYS A 407 21.08 7.63 -8.66
CA LYS A 407 21.28 6.17 -8.75
C LYS A 407 22.13 5.60 -7.60
N THR A 408 21.80 5.97 -6.38
CA THR A 408 22.50 5.50 -5.18
C THR A 408 21.54 4.79 -4.22
N LYS A 409 22.10 4.06 -3.26
CA LYS A 409 21.34 3.59 -2.10
C LYS A 409 20.86 4.79 -1.25
N LYS A 410 19.78 4.57 -0.49
CA LYS A 410 19.25 5.59 0.42
C LYS A 410 20.33 6.07 1.39
N LYS A 411 20.43 7.39 1.56
CA LYS A 411 21.27 8.02 2.57
C LYS A 411 20.42 8.54 3.73
N ASN A 412 21.02 8.66 4.91
CA ASN A 412 20.33 9.18 6.08
C ASN A 412 19.82 10.61 5.84
N ASN A 413 18.63 10.92 6.35
CA ASN A 413 17.99 12.24 6.23
C ASN A 413 17.81 12.73 4.79
N THR A 414 17.53 11.82 3.85
CA THR A 414 17.24 12.16 2.46
C THR A 414 15.81 11.81 2.07
N LEU A 415 15.30 12.55 1.07
CA LEU A 415 14.01 12.33 0.44
C LEU A 415 14.23 11.71 -0.95
N ARG A 416 13.33 10.81 -1.37
CA ARG A 416 13.37 10.21 -2.71
C ARG A 416 12.72 11.12 -3.74
N LEU A 417 13.39 11.38 -4.87
CA LEU A 417 12.80 12.04 -6.02
C LEU A 417 11.68 11.17 -6.65
N THR A 418 10.57 11.83 -7.03
CA THR A 418 9.35 11.13 -7.50
C THR A 418 9.11 11.24 -9.01
N GLY A 419 10.01 11.91 -9.74
CA GLY A 419 9.97 12.01 -11.19
C GLY A 419 9.07 13.11 -11.75
N ASN A 420 8.67 14.08 -10.89
CA ASN A 420 7.95 15.28 -11.28
C ASN A 420 8.84 16.51 -11.06
N PHE A 421 8.87 17.40 -12.08
CA PHE A 421 9.76 18.56 -12.08
C PHE A 421 9.05 19.78 -12.66
N TYR A 422 9.26 20.94 -12.06
CA TYR A 422 8.87 22.22 -12.62
C TYR A 422 10.14 23.04 -12.90
N PHE A 423 10.21 23.62 -14.09
CA PHE A 423 11.22 24.61 -14.46
C PHE A 423 10.52 25.93 -14.76
N LYS A 424 11.02 27.02 -14.20
CA LYS A 424 10.46 28.36 -14.34
C LYS A 424 10.36 28.80 -15.79
N ASN A 425 11.32 28.41 -16.61
CA ASN A 425 11.30 28.62 -18.04
C ASN A 425 12.16 27.57 -18.77
N LYS A 426 11.95 27.49 -20.10
CA LYS A 426 12.68 26.60 -21.01
C LYS A 426 14.20 26.87 -20.99
N ASP A 427 14.61 28.14 -20.83
CA ASP A 427 16.01 28.52 -20.89
C ASP A 427 16.84 27.92 -19.76
N ILE A 428 16.28 27.91 -18.55
CA ILE A 428 16.90 27.23 -17.37
C ILE A 428 17.07 25.74 -17.66
N PHE A 429 16.02 25.06 -18.19
CA PHE A 429 16.13 23.67 -18.60
C PHE A 429 17.28 23.44 -19.58
N MET A 430 17.34 24.25 -20.66
CA MET A 430 18.35 24.10 -21.70
C MET A 430 19.77 24.39 -21.22
N LYS A 431 19.96 25.38 -20.33
CA LYS A 431 21.26 25.66 -19.71
C LYS A 431 21.76 24.45 -18.93
N CYS A 432 20.91 23.86 -18.08
CA CYS A 432 21.24 22.65 -17.31
C CYS A 432 21.47 21.44 -18.22
N TYR A 433 20.62 21.26 -19.26
CA TYR A 433 20.74 20.16 -20.20
C TYR A 433 22.09 20.19 -20.95
N ARG A 434 22.52 21.33 -21.48
CA ARG A 434 23.81 21.45 -22.17
C ARG A 434 24.99 21.08 -21.30
N LYS A 435 24.94 21.39 -20.00
CA LYS A 435 26.00 21.02 -19.02
C LYS A 435 25.98 19.51 -18.73
N ALA A 436 24.78 18.92 -18.50
CA ALA A 436 24.62 17.50 -18.24
C ALA A 436 24.98 16.65 -19.49
N TYR A 437 24.60 17.10 -20.71
CA TYR A 437 24.86 16.39 -21.98
C TYR A 437 26.34 16.10 -22.23
N LYS A 438 27.22 17.01 -21.80
CA LYS A 438 28.67 16.86 -21.95
C LYS A 438 29.30 15.82 -21.00
N LYS A 439 28.57 15.41 -19.95
CA LYS A 439 29.12 14.60 -18.83
C LYS A 439 28.51 13.22 -18.72
N GLU A 440 27.32 13.02 -19.23
CA GLU A 440 26.52 11.85 -18.93
C GLU A 440 26.16 11.06 -20.19
N ASN A 441 26.29 9.74 -20.15
CA ASN A 441 25.86 8.86 -21.23
C ASN A 441 24.35 8.72 -21.30
N GLU A 442 23.68 8.66 -20.14
CA GLU A 442 22.22 8.68 -19.99
C GLU A 442 21.79 9.97 -19.28
N ILE A 443 21.04 10.83 -19.96
CA ILE A 443 20.70 12.15 -19.42
C ILE A 443 19.32 12.09 -18.76
N LEU A 444 19.34 11.92 -17.44
CA LEU A 444 18.14 12.03 -16.61
C LEU A 444 17.85 13.49 -16.27
N ILE A 445 16.61 13.81 -15.89
CA ILE A 445 16.27 15.16 -15.40
C ILE A 445 16.97 15.41 -14.06
N ASP A 446 17.22 14.37 -13.29
CA ASP A 446 18.01 14.43 -12.05
C ASP A 446 19.41 15.02 -12.27
N ASN A 447 20.06 14.70 -13.40
CA ASN A 447 21.36 15.30 -13.79
C ASN A 447 21.24 16.81 -14.00
N LEU A 448 20.11 17.27 -14.59
CA LEU A 448 19.85 18.70 -14.75
C LEU A 448 19.69 19.40 -13.42
N VAL A 449 19.00 18.79 -12.48
CA VAL A 449 18.86 19.31 -11.10
C VAL A 449 20.23 19.42 -10.42
N LYS A 450 21.11 18.43 -10.59
CA LYS A 450 22.48 18.47 -10.09
C LYS A 450 23.28 19.63 -10.66
N GLU A 451 23.23 19.83 -11.97
CA GLU A 451 23.92 20.93 -12.62
C GLU A 451 23.29 22.30 -12.26
N ALA A 452 21.97 22.36 -12.04
CA ALA A 452 21.30 23.58 -11.57
C ALA A 452 21.79 24.02 -10.18
N ILE A 453 21.97 23.09 -9.26
CA ILE A 453 22.51 23.37 -7.92
C ILE A 453 23.94 23.96 -8.06
N LYS A 454 24.79 23.37 -8.90
CA LYS A 454 26.15 23.87 -9.17
C LYS A 454 26.18 25.24 -9.81
N MET A 455 25.17 25.59 -10.59
CA MET A 455 24.99 26.92 -11.22
C MET A 455 24.26 27.92 -10.32
N ASN A 456 24.06 27.61 -9.02
CA ASN A 456 23.39 28.46 -8.04
C ASN A 456 21.95 28.85 -8.39
N PHE A 457 21.23 28.04 -9.19
CA PHE A 457 19.80 28.21 -9.37
C PHE A 457 19.05 27.93 -8.07
N LYS A 458 17.90 28.59 -7.88
CA LYS A 458 17.01 28.39 -6.73
C LYS A 458 16.22 27.09 -6.90
N VAL A 459 16.78 25.98 -6.38
CA VAL A 459 16.17 24.65 -6.46
C VAL A 459 15.49 24.32 -5.14
N TYR A 460 14.16 24.09 -5.21
CA TYR A 460 13.35 23.74 -4.05
C TYR A 460 12.70 22.36 -4.22
N SER A 461 12.28 21.77 -3.10
CA SER A 461 11.54 20.50 -3.07
C SER A 461 10.18 20.66 -2.44
N ILE A 462 9.19 20.00 -3.01
CA ILE A 462 7.87 19.76 -2.41
C ILE A 462 7.76 18.30 -2.00
N ILE A 463 7.26 18.06 -0.77
CA ILE A 463 7.07 16.71 -0.28
C ILE A 463 5.68 16.25 -0.68
N ASP A 464 5.62 15.13 -1.37
CA ASP A 464 4.37 14.49 -1.75
C ASP A 464 3.64 13.92 -0.52
N ASN A 465 2.36 14.21 -0.39
CA ASN A 465 1.48 13.57 0.58
C ASN A 465 1.28 12.09 0.24
N VAL A 466 1.19 11.78 -1.07
CA VAL A 466 1.16 10.43 -1.61
C VAL A 466 1.93 10.40 -2.92
N TYR A 467 2.86 9.50 -3.02
CA TYR A 467 3.55 9.15 -4.24
C TYR A 467 3.14 7.76 -4.70
N VAL A 468 2.78 7.62 -5.97
CA VAL A 468 2.43 6.34 -6.60
C VAL A 468 3.34 6.10 -7.78
N ASN A 469 4.04 4.98 -7.75
CA ASN A 469 4.92 4.50 -8.81
C ASN A 469 4.35 3.20 -9.40
N MET A 470 4.27 3.13 -10.72
CA MET A 470 3.82 1.96 -11.48
C MET A 470 4.90 1.52 -12.49
N GLY A 471 6.14 1.98 -12.31
CA GLY A 471 7.26 1.82 -13.25
C GLY A 471 7.88 0.43 -13.29
N THR A 472 7.37 -0.54 -12.53
CA THR A 472 7.72 -1.98 -12.64
C THR A 472 6.45 -2.82 -12.64
N PRO A 473 6.47 -4.05 -13.20
CA PRO A 473 5.34 -4.97 -13.15
C PRO A 473 4.83 -5.23 -11.73
N LYS A 474 5.73 -5.38 -10.75
CA LYS A 474 5.39 -5.59 -9.34
C LYS A 474 4.63 -4.38 -8.74
N LEU A 475 5.12 -3.15 -8.96
CA LEU A 475 4.47 -1.92 -8.49
C LEU A 475 3.13 -1.67 -9.19
N LEU A 476 3.05 -1.99 -10.48
CA LEU A 476 1.78 -1.94 -11.22
C LEU A 476 0.75 -2.91 -10.63
N LYS A 477 1.18 -4.13 -10.28
CA LYS A 477 0.34 -5.14 -9.64
C LYS A 477 -0.12 -4.71 -8.26
N GLU A 478 0.76 -4.06 -7.49
CA GLU A 478 0.43 -3.46 -6.19
C GLU A 478 -0.62 -2.35 -6.32
N PHE A 479 -0.42 -1.40 -7.25
CA PHE A 479 -1.40 -0.35 -7.52
C PHE A 479 -2.78 -0.94 -7.87
N ASN A 480 -2.80 -1.95 -8.75
CA ASN A 480 -4.04 -2.64 -9.14
C ASN A 480 -4.73 -3.31 -7.94
N PHE A 481 -3.95 -3.93 -7.06
CA PHE A 481 -4.49 -4.52 -5.82
C PHE A 481 -5.19 -3.47 -4.96
N TRP A 482 -4.52 -2.35 -4.65
CA TRP A 482 -5.07 -1.32 -3.78
C TRP A 482 -6.25 -0.57 -4.39
N GLU A 483 -6.21 -0.27 -5.69
CA GLU A 483 -7.36 0.31 -6.39
C GLU A 483 -8.60 -0.61 -6.32
N ASN A 484 -8.41 -1.90 -6.51
CA ASN A 484 -9.51 -2.86 -6.39
C ASN A 484 -9.97 -3.02 -4.94
N TYR A 485 -9.05 -3.10 -3.99
CA TYR A 485 -9.33 -3.24 -2.56
C TYR A 485 -10.21 -2.10 -2.03
N PHE A 486 -9.84 -0.86 -2.28
CA PHE A 486 -10.59 0.30 -1.78
C PHE A 486 -11.85 0.62 -2.58
N ASN A 487 -11.99 0.12 -3.79
CA ASN A 487 -13.21 0.24 -4.59
C ASN A 487 -14.19 -0.95 -4.42
N ALA A 488 -13.80 -2.00 -3.70
CA ALA A 488 -14.67 -3.13 -3.33
C ALA A 488 -15.51 -2.87 -2.05
N LYS A 489 -15.42 -1.66 -1.50
CA LYS A 489 -16.18 -1.24 -0.31
C LYS A 489 -17.63 -0.94 -0.64
#